data_cf110b4f7d755af24b81afdd6f6d2d07
#
_entry.id   cf110b4f7d755af24b81afdd6f6d2d07
#
_cell.length_a   1.000
_cell.length_b   1.000
_cell.length_c   1.000
_cell.angle_alpha   90.00
_cell.angle_beta   90.00
_cell.angle_gamma   90.00
#
_symmetry.space_group_name_H-M   'P 1'
#
loop_
_entity.id
_entity.type
_entity.pdbx_description
1 polymer ?
#
loop_
_entity_poly.entity_id
_entity_poly.type
_entity_poly.pdbx_seq_one_letter_code
_entity_poly.pdbx_strand_id
1 'polypeptide(L)'
;MTPIARLAPFSRIQRYVLAHALTGIAAAAALLSGVVVLINFVDLSRMLAGRTEAGFLTELGLTLLKSPAVILQLLPFVFLFGVLGAFINLNRRSELVAIRAAGVSAWRFILPAAAASLALGVATLALLNPLAAAMNSAFEDSREALSPDNSASARRIWLRQGDEHTQVIIGAAAHTGVGGVALKDATFFVYRVTPAGSPVFSYRIEAAQARLMHGYWRLSGARQAAPGGRVVRYPTLDLPSNLDDRTALERYASPQSISFWTLPKAVARIEDAGFSAVNYRLRLQQLLAAPALFMAMAVLAAAFSLKLTRLGGQALLAAAGVACGFAVFFFSQLCDSLAKAEMLPPFVAAWAPPLLALLSACALLFHTEDG
;
A
#
# COMPACT_ATOMS: atom_id res chain seq x y z
N MET A 1 37.24 33.99 -11.51
CA MET A 1 35.81 34.37 -11.41
C MET A 1 35.02 33.41 -12.30
N THR A 2 34.54 32.34 -11.77
CA THR A 2 33.68 31.35 -12.48
C THR A 2 32.26 31.93 -12.56
N PRO A 3 31.64 32.02 -13.73
CA PRO A 3 30.28 32.50 -13.84
C PRO A 3 29.36 31.43 -13.22
N ILE A 4 28.62 31.83 -12.22
CA ILE A 4 27.49 31.10 -11.66
C ILE A 4 26.58 30.73 -12.83
N ALA A 5 26.58 29.47 -13.23
CA ALA A 5 25.67 28.94 -14.24
C ALA A 5 24.23 29.23 -13.75
N ARG A 6 23.62 30.27 -14.35
CA ARG A 6 22.19 30.52 -14.19
C ARG A 6 21.48 29.23 -14.56
N LEU A 7 20.67 28.71 -13.66
CA LEU A 7 19.72 27.65 -13.92
C LEU A 7 18.78 28.14 -15.05
N ALA A 8 19.23 27.96 -16.29
CA ALA A 8 18.44 28.31 -17.46
C ALA A 8 17.18 27.42 -17.44
N PRO A 9 15.98 28.01 -17.64
CA PRO A 9 14.78 27.20 -17.77
C PRO A 9 15.00 26.15 -18.85
N PHE A 10 14.47 24.96 -18.65
CA PHE A 10 14.58 23.80 -19.56
C PHE A 10 14.66 24.22 -21.04
N SER A 11 15.66 23.72 -21.77
CA SER A 11 15.78 24.00 -23.18
C SER A 11 14.50 23.62 -23.94
N ARG A 12 14.25 24.18 -25.12
CA ARG A 12 13.04 23.83 -25.90
C ARG A 12 12.93 22.33 -26.13
N ILE A 13 14.03 21.63 -26.33
CA ILE A 13 14.13 20.18 -26.52
C ILE A 13 13.68 19.46 -25.23
N GLN A 14 14.17 19.90 -24.08
CA GLN A 14 13.81 19.29 -22.80
C GLN A 14 12.31 19.43 -22.49
N ARG A 15 11.73 20.59 -22.76
CA ARG A 15 10.28 20.81 -22.62
C ARG A 15 9.47 19.96 -23.57
N TYR A 16 9.93 19.79 -24.79
CA TYR A 16 9.29 18.96 -25.80
C TYR A 16 9.26 17.49 -25.37
N VAL A 17 10.39 16.91 -24.99
CA VAL A 17 10.49 15.53 -24.51
C VAL A 17 9.67 15.34 -23.23
N LEU A 18 9.72 16.28 -22.30
CA LEU A 18 8.93 16.26 -21.08
C LEU A 18 7.41 16.23 -21.39
N ALA A 19 6.94 17.07 -22.30
CA ALA A 19 5.53 17.09 -22.68
C ALA A 19 5.09 15.74 -23.26
N HIS A 20 5.92 15.11 -24.12
CA HIS A 20 5.62 13.77 -24.64
C HIS A 20 5.65 12.70 -23.56
N ALA A 21 6.57 12.76 -22.62
CA ALA A 21 6.61 11.83 -21.48
C ALA A 21 5.35 11.98 -20.60
N LEU A 22 4.96 13.21 -20.26
CA LEU A 22 3.77 13.48 -19.48
C LEU A 22 2.47 13.03 -20.18
N THR A 23 2.34 13.29 -21.49
CA THR A 23 1.18 12.81 -22.27
C THR A 23 1.15 11.28 -22.36
N GLY A 24 2.32 10.64 -22.49
CA GLY A 24 2.44 9.19 -22.46
C GLY A 24 2.03 8.60 -21.10
N ILE A 25 2.52 9.19 -20.01
CA ILE A 25 2.13 8.80 -18.63
C ILE A 25 0.63 8.97 -18.43
N ALA A 26 0.05 10.10 -18.86
CA ALA A 26 -1.40 10.34 -18.73
C ALA A 26 -2.22 9.33 -19.54
N ALA A 27 -1.80 9.01 -20.77
CA ALA A 27 -2.46 8.01 -21.60
C ALA A 27 -2.37 6.60 -21.00
N ALA A 28 -1.21 6.20 -20.48
CA ALA A 28 -1.03 4.93 -19.78
C ALA A 28 -1.86 4.87 -18.50
N ALA A 29 -1.91 5.97 -17.73
CA ALA A 29 -2.75 6.08 -16.54
C ALA A 29 -4.23 5.91 -16.88
N ALA A 30 -4.73 6.58 -17.91
CA ALA A 30 -6.12 6.47 -18.33
C ALA A 30 -6.47 5.03 -18.77
N LEU A 31 -5.60 4.41 -19.59
CA LEU A 31 -5.80 3.05 -20.07
C LEU A 31 -5.81 2.03 -18.93
N LEU A 32 -4.77 2.04 -18.08
CA LEU A 32 -4.66 1.09 -16.97
C LEU A 32 -5.75 1.32 -15.93
N SER A 33 -6.11 2.56 -15.64
CA SER A 33 -7.23 2.86 -14.74
C SER A 33 -8.56 2.34 -15.28
N GLY A 34 -8.82 2.48 -16.58
CA GLY A 34 -10.01 1.92 -17.21
C GLY A 34 -10.07 0.40 -17.10
N VAL A 35 -8.94 -0.28 -17.34
CA VAL A 35 -8.85 -1.75 -17.17
C VAL A 35 -9.09 -2.16 -15.72
N VAL A 36 -8.48 -1.45 -14.74
CA VAL A 36 -8.68 -1.73 -13.31
C VAL A 36 -10.13 -1.55 -12.90
N VAL A 37 -10.78 -0.46 -13.33
CA VAL A 37 -12.20 -0.23 -13.03
C VAL A 37 -13.06 -1.36 -13.61
N LEU A 38 -12.79 -1.79 -14.85
CA LEU A 38 -13.52 -2.87 -15.47
C LEU A 38 -13.35 -4.20 -14.72
N ILE A 39 -12.10 -4.56 -14.36
CA ILE A 39 -11.82 -5.79 -13.62
C ILE A 39 -12.50 -5.74 -12.24
N ASN A 40 -12.36 -4.64 -11.50
CA ASN A 40 -13.00 -4.48 -10.20
C ASN A 40 -14.52 -4.54 -10.30
N PHE A 41 -15.11 -3.99 -11.36
CA PHE A 41 -16.55 -4.08 -11.59
C PHE A 41 -17.02 -5.53 -11.79
N VAL A 42 -16.32 -6.28 -12.66
CA VAL A 42 -16.64 -7.70 -12.89
C VAL A 42 -16.48 -8.54 -11.63
N ASP A 43 -15.40 -8.32 -10.86
CA ASP A 43 -15.17 -9.02 -9.59
C ASP A 43 -16.27 -8.73 -8.57
N LEU A 44 -16.69 -7.47 -8.48
CA LEU A 44 -17.72 -7.03 -7.55
C LEU A 44 -19.10 -7.55 -7.96
N SER A 45 -19.45 -7.51 -9.26
CA SER A 45 -20.67 -8.10 -9.80
C SER A 45 -20.76 -9.59 -9.50
N ARG A 46 -19.67 -10.34 -9.66
CA ARG A 46 -19.62 -11.77 -9.28
C ARG A 46 -19.83 -11.98 -7.78
N MET A 47 -19.25 -11.13 -6.95
CA MET A 47 -19.36 -11.23 -5.49
C MET A 47 -20.79 -10.90 -5.00
N LEU A 48 -21.47 -9.98 -5.69
CA LEU A 48 -22.83 -9.55 -5.37
C LEU A 48 -23.91 -10.35 -6.13
N ALA A 49 -23.51 -11.23 -7.06
CA ALA A 49 -24.42 -12.09 -7.80
C ALA A 49 -25.28 -12.93 -6.85
N GLY A 50 -26.60 -12.84 -7.01
CA GLY A 50 -27.58 -13.50 -6.14
C GLY A 50 -28.12 -12.65 -4.99
N ARG A 51 -27.70 -11.40 -4.85
CA ARG A 51 -28.22 -10.44 -3.87
C ARG A 51 -29.19 -9.48 -4.54
N THR A 52 -30.46 -9.59 -4.19
CA THR A 52 -31.55 -8.79 -4.78
C THR A 52 -31.50 -7.31 -4.46
N GLU A 53 -30.70 -6.90 -3.46
CA GLU A 53 -30.62 -5.51 -2.98
C GLU A 53 -29.48 -4.70 -3.61
N ALA A 54 -28.53 -5.33 -4.30
CA ALA A 54 -27.41 -4.63 -4.93
C ALA A 54 -27.77 -4.19 -6.35
N GLY A 55 -28.26 -2.96 -6.49
CA GLY A 55 -28.49 -2.35 -7.80
C GLY A 55 -27.20 -1.96 -8.52
N PHE A 56 -27.24 -1.81 -9.85
CA PHE A 56 -26.10 -1.39 -10.69
C PHE A 56 -25.35 -0.16 -10.15
N LEU A 57 -26.06 0.84 -9.64
CA LEU A 57 -25.45 2.06 -9.09
C LEU A 57 -24.63 1.77 -7.84
N THR A 58 -25.06 0.83 -7.00
CA THR A 58 -24.32 0.39 -5.80
C THR A 58 -23.04 -0.33 -6.21
N GLU A 59 -23.10 -1.23 -7.19
CA GLU A 59 -21.93 -1.92 -7.73
C GLU A 59 -20.91 -0.96 -8.34
N LEU A 60 -21.40 0.01 -9.13
CA LEU A 60 -20.55 1.04 -9.72
C LEU A 60 -19.90 1.93 -8.64
N GLY A 61 -20.67 2.34 -7.63
CA GLY A 61 -20.18 3.14 -6.52
C GLY A 61 -19.07 2.43 -5.75
N LEU A 62 -19.28 1.16 -5.39
CA LEU A 62 -18.29 0.33 -4.71
C LEU A 62 -17.05 0.08 -5.57
N THR A 63 -17.23 -0.11 -6.88
CA THR A 63 -16.11 -0.24 -7.83
C THR A 63 -15.24 1.01 -7.83
N LEU A 64 -15.86 2.19 -7.89
CA LEU A 64 -15.14 3.46 -7.89
C LEU A 64 -14.42 3.70 -6.54
N LEU A 65 -15.00 3.28 -5.42
CA LEU A 65 -14.36 3.38 -4.10
C LEU A 65 -13.13 2.48 -3.98
N LYS A 66 -13.16 1.26 -4.52
CA LYS A 66 -12.05 0.30 -4.47
C LYS A 66 -10.91 0.63 -5.44
N SER A 67 -11.25 1.16 -6.63
CA SER A 67 -10.31 1.29 -7.75
C SER A 67 -9.08 2.14 -7.49
N PRO A 68 -9.12 3.29 -6.78
CA PRO A 68 -7.93 4.11 -6.55
C PRO A 68 -6.82 3.38 -5.78
N ALA A 69 -7.17 2.54 -4.81
CA ALA A 69 -6.18 1.77 -4.06
C ALA A 69 -5.44 0.75 -4.96
N VAL A 70 -6.14 0.13 -5.91
CA VAL A 70 -5.56 -0.79 -6.90
C VAL A 70 -4.73 -0.03 -7.94
N ILE A 71 -5.21 1.12 -8.42
CA ILE A 71 -4.48 1.98 -9.37
C ILE A 71 -3.14 2.42 -8.80
N LEU A 72 -3.08 2.81 -7.51
CA LEU A 72 -1.83 3.19 -6.86
C LEU A 72 -0.77 2.08 -6.89
N GLN A 73 -1.16 0.81 -6.81
CA GLN A 73 -0.25 -0.32 -6.90
C GLN A 73 0.31 -0.53 -8.30
N LEU A 74 -0.43 -0.11 -9.33
CA LEU A 74 -0.03 -0.23 -10.74
C LEU A 74 0.71 0.99 -11.28
N LEU A 75 0.86 2.06 -10.49
CA LEU A 75 1.54 3.28 -10.94
C LEU A 75 2.97 3.04 -11.44
N PRO A 76 3.81 2.15 -10.88
CA PRO A 76 5.13 1.87 -11.47
C PRO A 76 5.04 1.46 -12.95
N PHE A 77 4.02 0.70 -13.33
CA PHE A 77 3.77 0.32 -14.72
C PHE A 77 3.24 1.47 -15.56
N VAL A 78 2.44 2.38 -14.98
CA VAL A 78 2.00 3.61 -15.66
C VAL A 78 3.21 4.44 -16.10
N PHE A 79 4.18 4.64 -15.21
CA PHE A 79 5.40 5.37 -15.53
C PHE A 79 6.27 4.62 -16.55
N LEU A 80 6.41 3.30 -16.39
CA LEU A 80 7.14 2.47 -17.35
C LEU A 80 6.53 2.56 -18.76
N PHE A 81 5.26 2.21 -18.91
CA PHE A 81 4.59 2.14 -20.22
C PHE A 81 4.39 3.52 -20.84
N GLY A 82 4.09 4.51 -20.01
CA GLY A 82 3.90 5.89 -20.48
C GLY A 82 5.16 6.47 -21.07
N VAL A 83 6.28 6.37 -20.36
CA VAL A 83 7.58 6.86 -20.85
C VAL A 83 8.09 5.99 -22.00
N LEU A 84 7.97 4.66 -21.91
CA LEU A 84 8.37 3.73 -22.98
C LEU A 84 7.63 4.06 -24.27
N GLY A 85 6.32 4.21 -24.25
CA GLY A 85 5.49 4.55 -25.40
C GLY A 85 5.84 5.92 -25.98
N ALA A 86 6.05 6.93 -25.14
CA ALA A 86 6.45 8.27 -25.57
C ALA A 86 7.81 8.26 -26.29
N PHE A 87 8.82 7.61 -25.70
CA PHE A 87 10.17 7.56 -26.28
C PHE A 87 10.23 6.68 -27.53
N ILE A 88 9.49 5.57 -27.60
CA ILE A 88 9.35 4.76 -28.81
C ILE A 88 8.74 5.59 -29.94
N ASN A 89 7.69 6.40 -29.63
CA ASN A 89 7.06 7.25 -30.63
C ASN A 89 8.02 8.32 -31.17
N LEU A 90 8.79 8.99 -30.28
CA LEU A 90 9.84 9.94 -30.68
C LEU A 90 10.95 9.27 -31.50
N ASN A 91 11.31 8.04 -31.13
CA ASN A 91 12.34 7.29 -31.88
C ASN A 91 11.84 6.86 -33.28
N ARG A 92 10.56 6.43 -33.38
CA ARG A 92 9.93 6.11 -34.68
C ARG A 92 9.91 7.30 -35.65
N ARG A 93 9.80 8.51 -35.12
CA ARG A 93 9.87 9.75 -35.92
C ARG A 93 11.28 10.21 -36.15
N SER A 94 12.31 9.43 -35.74
CA SER A 94 13.72 9.77 -35.80
C SER A 94 14.11 11.05 -35.05
N GLU A 95 13.22 11.58 -34.19
CA GLU A 95 13.45 12.82 -33.45
C GLU A 95 14.55 12.64 -32.39
N LEU A 96 14.56 11.50 -31.66
CA LEU A 96 15.62 11.18 -30.70
C LEU A 96 16.98 11.01 -31.38
N VAL A 97 17.00 10.45 -32.60
CA VAL A 97 18.22 10.30 -33.40
C VAL A 97 18.74 11.68 -33.79
N ALA A 98 17.88 12.58 -34.28
CA ALA A 98 18.24 13.95 -34.63
C ALA A 98 18.77 14.74 -33.42
N ILE A 99 18.15 14.61 -32.24
CA ILE A 99 18.59 15.24 -30.99
C ILE A 99 20.00 14.76 -30.61
N ARG A 100 20.26 13.45 -30.72
CA ARG A 100 21.59 12.87 -30.43
C ARG A 100 22.65 13.29 -31.50
N ALA A 101 22.27 13.32 -32.76
CA ALA A 101 23.14 13.80 -33.83
C ALA A 101 23.54 15.28 -33.67
N ALA A 102 22.70 16.08 -33.02
CA ALA A 102 23.00 17.46 -32.62
C ALA A 102 23.92 17.57 -31.37
N GLY A 103 24.48 16.44 -30.87
CA GLY A 103 25.43 16.41 -29.76
C GLY A 103 24.76 16.53 -28.35
N VAL A 104 23.46 16.32 -28.26
CA VAL A 104 22.77 16.33 -26.97
C VAL A 104 22.85 14.94 -26.34
N SER A 105 23.49 14.86 -25.15
CA SER A 105 23.58 13.61 -24.34
C SER A 105 22.19 13.09 -23.92
N ALA A 106 22.02 11.77 -23.86
CA ALA A 106 20.81 11.11 -23.44
C ALA A 106 20.37 11.58 -22.03
N TRP A 107 21.30 11.73 -21.12
CA TRP A 107 21.03 12.21 -19.77
C TRP A 107 20.30 13.55 -19.76
N ARG A 108 20.66 14.44 -20.68
CA ARG A 108 20.15 15.81 -20.73
C ARG A 108 18.67 15.90 -21.09
N PHE A 109 18.14 14.96 -21.86
CA PHE A 109 16.72 14.95 -22.22
C PHE A 109 15.90 13.90 -21.42
N ILE A 110 16.55 12.90 -20.79
CA ILE A 110 15.88 11.97 -19.88
C ILE A 110 15.63 12.60 -18.50
N LEU A 111 16.59 13.40 -17.99
CA LEU A 111 16.53 13.99 -16.65
C LEU A 111 15.21 14.74 -16.37
N PRO A 112 14.65 15.57 -17.28
CA PRO A 112 13.37 16.22 -17.07
C PRO A 112 12.20 15.23 -16.88
N ALA A 113 12.18 14.14 -17.65
CA ALA A 113 11.16 13.10 -17.52
C ALA A 113 11.31 12.33 -16.19
N ALA A 114 12.54 12.02 -15.80
CA ALA A 114 12.84 11.38 -14.51
C ALA A 114 12.44 12.27 -13.32
N ALA A 115 12.82 13.55 -13.36
CA ALA A 115 12.46 14.54 -12.35
C ALA A 115 10.93 14.75 -12.25
N ALA A 116 10.23 14.79 -13.38
CA ALA A 116 8.78 14.89 -13.40
C ALA A 116 8.13 13.62 -12.84
N SER A 117 8.66 12.43 -13.14
CA SER A 117 8.16 11.17 -12.57
C SER A 117 8.35 11.12 -11.05
N LEU A 118 9.49 11.61 -10.54
CA LEU A 118 9.72 11.76 -9.11
C LEU A 118 8.72 12.76 -8.49
N ALA A 119 8.55 13.93 -9.09
CA ALA A 119 7.62 14.96 -8.61
C ALA A 119 6.17 14.48 -8.60
N LEU A 120 5.73 13.79 -9.67
CA LEU A 120 4.42 13.14 -9.73
C LEU A 120 4.29 12.04 -8.67
N GLY A 121 5.35 11.30 -8.40
CA GLY A 121 5.39 10.31 -7.33
C GLY A 121 5.19 10.94 -5.95
N VAL A 122 5.87 12.05 -5.67
CA VAL A 122 5.67 12.82 -4.42
C VAL A 122 4.25 13.37 -4.34
N ALA A 123 3.71 13.93 -5.43
CA ALA A 123 2.34 14.41 -5.48
C ALA A 123 1.32 13.27 -5.25
N THR A 124 1.57 12.09 -5.81
CA THR A 124 0.77 10.89 -5.58
C THR A 124 0.78 10.48 -4.11
N LEU A 125 1.95 10.47 -3.48
CA LEU A 125 2.09 10.17 -2.06
C LEU A 125 1.34 11.18 -1.19
N ALA A 126 1.48 12.47 -1.49
CA ALA A 126 0.93 13.53 -0.66
C ALA A 126 -0.59 13.71 -0.81
N LEU A 127 -1.14 13.52 -2.03
CA LEU A 127 -2.51 13.86 -2.38
C LEU A 127 -3.36 12.62 -2.73
N LEU A 128 -2.88 11.75 -3.63
CA LEU A 128 -3.67 10.62 -4.09
C LEU A 128 -3.72 9.48 -3.07
N ASN A 129 -2.66 9.25 -2.32
CA ASN A 129 -2.66 8.19 -1.30
C ASN A 129 -3.68 8.47 -0.17
N PRO A 130 -3.77 9.66 0.44
CA PRO A 130 -4.81 9.95 1.42
C PRO A 130 -6.22 9.79 0.87
N LEU A 131 -6.45 10.24 -0.37
CA LEU A 131 -7.75 10.09 -1.03
C LEU A 131 -8.09 8.61 -1.24
N ALA A 132 -7.14 7.84 -1.79
CA ALA A 132 -7.34 6.41 -2.03
C ALA A 132 -7.55 5.62 -0.72
N ALA A 133 -6.86 5.99 0.36
CA ALA A 133 -7.04 5.40 1.68
C ALA A 133 -8.45 5.67 2.22
N ALA A 134 -8.94 6.91 2.14
CA ALA A 134 -10.30 7.26 2.55
C ALA A 134 -11.36 6.55 1.72
N MET A 135 -11.17 6.46 0.39
CA MET A 135 -12.08 5.73 -0.49
C MET A 135 -12.07 4.22 -0.20
N ASN A 136 -10.90 3.64 0.06
CA ASN A 136 -10.79 2.22 0.42
C ASN A 136 -11.44 1.93 1.78
N SER A 137 -11.31 2.81 2.77
CA SER A 137 -12.01 2.70 4.05
C SER A 137 -13.53 2.71 3.84
N ALA A 138 -14.05 3.67 3.09
CA ALA A 138 -15.47 3.74 2.76
C ALA A 138 -15.98 2.51 1.98
N PHE A 139 -15.12 1.92 1.13
CA PHE A 139 -15.41 0.65 0.47
C PHE A 139 -15.53 -0.51 1.47
N GLU A 140 -14.58 -0.62 2.41
CA GLU A 140 -14.57 -1.68 3.42
C GLU A 140 -15.82 -1.57 4.31
N ASP A 141 -16.18 -0.37 4.77
CA ASP A 141 -17.38 -0.09 5.57
C ASP A 141 -18.66 -0.46 4.82
N SER A 142 -18.77 -0.04 3.55
CA SER A 142 -19.94 -0.33 2.72
C SER A 142 -20.07 -1.81 2.38
N ARG A 143 -18.96 -2.50 2.17
CA ARG A 143 -18.92 -3.94 1.91
C ARG A 143 -19.36 -4.73 3.14
N GLU A 144 -18.95 -4.30 4.33
CA GLU A 144 -19.35 -4.92 5.60
C GLU A 144 -20.86 -4.76 5.83
N ALA A 145 -21.41 -3.58 5.55
CA ALA A 145 -22.86 -3.34 5.65
C ALA A 145 -23.69 -4.23 4.70
N LEU A 146 -23.16 -4.55 3.52
CA LEU A 146 -23.80 -5.40 2.51
C LEU A 146 -23.58 -6.90 2.74
N SER A 147 -22.74 -7.32 3.68
CA SER A 147 -22.52 -8.74 3.96
C SER A 147 -23.68 -9.33 4.76
N PRO A 148 -24.44 -10.32 4.24
CA PRO A 148 -25.58 -10.92 4.95
C PRO A 148 -25.14 -11.75 6.15
N ASP A 149 -23.91 -12.18 6.15
CA ASP A 149 -23.24 -12.82 7.28
C ASP A 149 -22.87 -11.77 8.34
N ASN A 150 -23.88 -10.97 8.73
CA ASN A 150 -23.94 -10.28 10.00
C ASN A 150 -24.01 -11.30 11.15
N SER A 151 -23.87 -12.60 10.85
CA SER A 151 -23.57 -13.62 11.81
C SER A 151 -22.18 -13.33 12.37
N ALA A 152 -22.20 -12.74 13.55
CA ALA A 152 -21.07 -12.40 14.40
C ALA A 152 -20.03 -13.52 14.64
N SER A 153 -20.18 -14.65 13.97
CA SER A 153 -19.30 -15.81 14.01
C SER A 153 -18.19 -15.83 12.94
N ALA A 154 -18.25 -15.00 11.88
CA ALA A 154 -17.35 -15.15 10.75
C ALA A 154 -16.00 -14.44 10.91
N ARG A 155 -15.87 -13.45 11.77
CA ARG A 155 -14.59 -12.79 12.03
C ARG A 155 -14.32 -12.64 13.52
N ARG A 156 -13.82 -13.69 14.14
CA ARG A 156 -13.19 -13.56 15.45
C ARG A 156 -11.98 -12.63 15.33
N ILE A 157 -12.10 -11.52 16.02
CA ILE A 157 -11.04 -10.54 16.15
C ILE A 157 -10.17 -10.96 17.33
N TRP A 158 -8.86 -10.91 17.13
CA TRP A 158 -7.91 -11.14 18.19
C TRP A 158 -7.25 -9.85 18.58
N LEU A 159 -7.51 -9.38 19.80
CA LEU A 159 -6.87 -8.24 20.43
C LEU A 159 -5.88 -8.73 21.47
N ARG A 160 -4.78 -8.06 21.61
CA ARG A 160 -3.87 -8.21 22.73
C ARG A 160 -3.75 -6.87 23.43
N GLN A 161 -3.92 -6.85 24.73
CA GLN A 161 -3.67 -5.71 25.60
C GLN A 161 -2.86 -6.18 26.80
N GLY A 162 -2.22 -5.28 27.49
CA GLY A 162 -1.51 -5.61 28.74
C GLY A 162 -0.46 -4.58 29.08
N ASP A 163 0.11 -4.81 30.23
CA ASP A 163 1.24 -4.08 30.79
C ASP A 163 2.43 -5.04 31.03
N GLU A 164 3.47 -4.57 31.70
CA GLU A 164 4.66 -5.38 32.03
C GLU A 164 4.34 -6.61 32.89
N HIS A 165 3.19 -6.65 33.57
CA HIS A 165 2.82 -7.69 34.55
C HIS A 165 1.69 -8.58 34.06
N THR A 166 0.84 -8.08 33.18
CA THR A 166 -0.38 -8.78 32.73
C THR A 166 -0.58 -8.63 31.25
N GLN A 167 -0.79 -9.75 30.54
CA GLN A 167 -1.17 -9.76 29.15
C GLN A 167 -2.55 -10.38 28.99
N VAL A 168 -3.42 -9.74 28.21
CA VAL A 168 -4.77 -10.20 27.91
C VAL A 168 -4.93 -10.36 26.41
N ILE A 169 -5.26 -11.57 25.98
CA ILE A 169 -5.61 -11.86 24.58
C ILE A 169 -7.13 -11.94 24.52
N ILE A 170 -7.75 -11.13 23.69
CA ILE A 170 -9.20 -11.03 23.55
C ILE A 170 -9.58 -11.58 22.17
N GLY A 171 -10.37 -12.65 22.15
CA GLY A 171 -10.98 -13.18 20.94
C GLY A 171 -12.48 -12.90 20.94
N ALA A 172 -12.99 -12.12 19.98
CA ALA A 172 -14.40 -11.72 19.98
C ALA A 172 -14.93 -11.50 18.57
N ALA A 173 -16.25 -11.55 18.41
CA ALA A 173 -16.90 -10.97 17.24
C ALA A 173 -17.07 -9.46 17.50
N ALA A 174 -16.42 -8.60 16.69
CA ALA A 174 -16.55 -7.16 16.83
C ALA A 174 -17.90 -6.69 16.32
N HIS A 175 -18.48 -5.76 17.04
CA HIS A 175 -19.64 -5.00 16.62
C HIS A 175 -19.39 -3.53 16.94
N THR A 176 -19.28 -2.71 15.91
CA THR A 176 -19.17 -1.26 16.08
C THR A 176 -20.57 -0.69 16.11
N GLY A 177 -20.99 -0.18 17.26
CA GLY A 177 -22.29 0.47 17.42
C GLY A 177 -22.14 1.97 17.67
N VAL A 178 -23.24 2.71 17.55
CA VAL A 178 -23.33 4.11 17.97
C VAL A 178 -23.01 4.18 19.47
N GLY A 179 -21.80 4.62 19.83
CA GLY A 179 -21.38 4.78 21.23
C GLY A 179 -20.15 3.99 21.70
N GLY A 180 -19.28 3.53 20.81
CA GLY A 180 -18.00 2.91 21.15
C GLY A 180 -17.82 1.46 20.68
N VAL A 181 -16.69 0.87 21.05
CA VAL A 181 -16.35 -0.51 20.70
C VAL A 181 -17.12 -1.49 21.59
N ALA A 182 -18.01 -2.27 20.97
CA ALA A 182 -18.72 -3.38 21.62
C ALA A 182 -18.31 -4.70 20.96
N LEU A 183 -18.02 -5.70 21.78
CA LEU A 183 -17.67 -7.04 21.37
C LEU A 183 -18.80 -8.00 21.76
N LYS A 184 -19.14 -8.94 20.88
CA LYS A 184 -20.06 -10.05 21.18
C LYS A 184 -19.27 -11.34 21.30
N ASP A 185 -19.73 -12.24 22.18
CA ASP A 185 -19.12 -13.55 22.42
C ASP A 185 -17.61 -13.45 22.66
N ALA A 186 -17.23 -12.51 23.53
CA ALA A 186 -15.85 -12.18 23.80
C ALA A 186 -15.22 -13.20 24.78
N THR A 187 -14.03 -13.68 24.44
CA THR A 187 -13.20 -14.53 25.29
C THR A 187 -11.90 -13.79 25.60
N PHE A 188 -11.64 -13.59 26.87
CA PHE A 188 -10.43 -12.95 27.40
C PHE A 188 -9.54 -14.03 28.01
N PHE A 189 -8.35 -14.21 27.45
CA PHE A 189 -7.31 -15.05 28.02
C PHE A 189 -6.33 -14.16 28.77
N VAL A 190 -6.27 -14.32 30.08
CA VAL A 190 -5.41 -13.50 30.94
C VAL A 190 -4.16 -14.28 31.31
N TYR A 191 -3.01 -13.70 31.00
CA TYR A 191 -1.69 -14.23 31.33
C TYR A 191 -1.01 -13.30 32.31
N ARG A 192 -0.27 -13.87 33.28
CA ARG A 192 0.63 -13.13 34.14
C ARG A 192 2.05 -13.24 33.57
N VAL A 193 2.73 -12.13 33.44
CA VAL A 193 4.12 -12.10 32.98
C VAL A 193 5.02 -12.37 34.19
N THR A 194 5.83 -13.41 34.11
CA THR A 194 6.82 -13.71 35.15
C THR A 194 7.99 -12.73 35.08
N PRO A 195 8.80 -12.57 36.16
CA PRO A 195 10.00 -11.74 36.14
C PRO A 195 11.02 -12.13 35.04
N ALA A 196 10.93 -13.37 34.54
CA ALA A 196 11.72 -13.86 33.41
C ALA A 196 11.14 -13.47 32.02
N GLY A 197 10.07 -12.68 31.98
CA GLY A 197 9.42 -12.23 30.72
C GLY A 197 8.51 -13.26 30.05
N SER A 198 8.31 -14.43 30.63
CA SER A 198 7.47 -15.48 30.06
C SER A 198 6.00 -15.34 30.51
N PRO A 199 5.02 -15.33 29.59
CA PRO A 199 3.61 -15.26 29.93
C PRO A 199 3.12 -16.63 30.44
N VAL A 200 2.55 -16.67 31.64
CA VAL A 200 1.93 -17.86 32.23
C VAL A 200 0.42 -17.66 32.25
N PHE A 201 -0.33 -18.61 31.71
CA PHE A 201 -1.79 -18.56 31.69
C PHE A 201 -2.35 -18.53 33.13
N SER A 202 -3.25 -17.56 33.41
CA SER A 202 -3.83 -17.35 34.73
C SER A 202 -5.29 -17.78 34.78
N TYR A 203 -6.12 -17.21 33.89
CA TYR A 203 -7.56 -17.56 33.82
C TYR A 203 -8.13 -17.10 32.46
N ARG A 204 -9.32 -17.63 32.15
CA ARG A 204 -10.14 -17.27 30.99
C ARG A 204 -11.45 -16.65 31.47
N ILE A 205 -11.88 -15.57 30.77
CA ILE A 205 -13.20 -14.99 30.95
C ILE A 205 -13.95 -15.08 29.64
N GLU A 206 -15.15 -15.64 29.66
CA GLU A 206 -16.10 -15.62 28.55
C GLU A 206 -17.22 -14.64 28.86
N ALA A 207 -17.54 -13.72 27.96
CA ALA A 207 -18.58 -12.74 28.14
C ALA A 207 -19.52 -12.69 26.94
N ALA A 208 -20.81 -12.64 27.15
CA ALA A 208 -21.79 -12.51 26.08
C ALA A 208 -21.64 -11.16 25.35
N GLN A 209 -21.35 -10.10 26.13
CA GLN A 209 -21.04 -8.77 25.58
C GLN A 209 -19.89 -8.15 26.38
N ALA A 210 -19.00 -7.44 25.68
CA ALA A 210 -17.96 -6.61 26.27
C ALA A 210 -18.01 -5.23 25.64
N ARG A 211 -18.11 -4.17 26.45
CA ARG A 211 -18.08 -2.78 25.97
C ARG A 211 -16.83 -2.10 26.50
N LEU A 212 -16.07 -1.50 25.63
CA LEU A 212 -14.92 -0.70 26.02
C LEU A 212 -15.42 0.61 26.63
N MET A 213 -14.97 0.89 27.83
CA MET A 213 -15.18 2.13 28.55
C MET A 213 -13.82 2.80 28.73
N HIS A 214 -13.79 4.03 29.20
CA HIS A 214 -12.53 4.72 29.44
C HIS A 214 -11.70 4.00 30.53
N GLY A 215 -10.63 3.29 30.10
CA GLY A 215 -9.71 2.59 30.98
C GLY A 215 -10.11 1.17 31.42
N TYR A 216 -11.25 0.62 30.98
CA TYR A 216 -11.66 -0.75 31.31
C TYR A 216 -12.70 -1.32 30.33
N TRP A 217 -12.74 -2.66 30.27
CA TRP A 217 -13.82 -3.39 29.61
C TRP A 217 -14.93 -3.70 30.62
N ARG A 218 -16.16 -3.34 30.30
CA ARG A 218 -17.34 -3.80 31.01
C ARG A 218 -17.90 -5.03 30.35
N LEU A 219 -17.78 -6.16 31.05
CA LEU A 219 -18.20 -7.47 30.59
C LEU A 219 -19.59 -7.80 31.17
N SER A 220 -20.55 -8.18 30.33
CA SER A 220 -21.89 -8.58 30.73
C SER A 220 -22.06 -10.09 30.53
N GLY A 221 -22.61 -10.77 31.52
CA GLY A 221 -22.79 -12.22 31.51
C GLY A 221 -21.45 -12.98 31.52
N ALA A 222 -20.50 -12.52 32.34
CA ALA A 222 -19.13 -13.04 32.35
C ALA A 222 -19.05 -14.39 33.13
N ARG A 223 -18.24 -15.30 32.57
CA ARG A 223 -17.87 -16.59 33.16
C ARG A 223 -16.36 -16.67 33.25
N GLN A 224 -15.85 -16.75 34.48
CA GLN A 224 -14.40 -16.87 34.71
C GLN A 224 -14.05 -18.32 35.04
N ALA A 225 -13.04 -18.85 34.34
CA ALA A 225 -12.51 -20.19 34.57
C ALA A 225 -10.99 -20.12 34.78
N ALA A 226 -10.49 -20.66 35.87
CA ALA A 226 -9.05 -20.83 36.12
C ALA A 226 -8.65 -22.33 35.97
N PRO A 227 -7.39 -22.64 35.68
CA PRO A 227 -6.92 -24.02 35.61
C PRO A 227 -7.19 -24.77 36.92
N GLY A 228 -7.92 -25.90 36.85
CA GLY A 228 -8.28 -26.70 38.01
C GLY A 228 -9.32 -26.08 38.95
N GLY A 229 -9.85 -24.87 38.65
CA GLY A 229 -10.82 -24.15 39.46
C GLY A 229 -12.27 -24.34 39.00
N ARG A 230 -13.23 -23.95 39.88
CA ARG A 230 -14.64 -23.89 39.51
C ARG A 230 -14.93 -22.68 38.64
N VAL A 231 -15.88 -22.81 37.71
CA VAL A 231 -16.35 -21.67 36.88
C VAL A 231 -17.20 -20.75 37.80
N VAL A 232 -16.76 -19.49 37.88
CA VAL A 232 -17.48 -18.44 38.62
C VAL A 232 -18.24 -17.58 37.62
N ARG A 233 -19.50 -17.25 37.91
CA ARG A 233 -20.34 -16.42 37.05
C ARG A 233 -20.51 -15.03 37.66
N TYR A 234 -20.36 -14.01 36.85
CA TYR A 234 -20.57 -12.61 37.22
C TYR A 234 -21.63 -12.00 36.31
N PRO A 235 -22.67 -11.35 36.82
CA PRO A 235 -23.62 -10.59 35.99
C PRO A 235 -22.90 -9.48 35.20
N THR A 236 -22.00 -8.77 35.86
CA THR A 236 -21.11 -7.76 35.32
C THR A 236 -19.72 -7.89 35.92
N LEU A 237 -18.70 -7.72 35.13
CA LEU A 237 -17.29 -7.74 35.55
C LEU A 237 -16.54 -6.65 34.81
N ASP A 238 -15.85 -5.78 35.52
CA ASP A 238 -14.99 -4.76 34.92
C ASP A 238 -13.53 -5.26 34.89
N LEU A 239 -12.92 -5.24 33.68
CA LEU A 239 -11.55 -5.68 33.45
C LEU A 239 -10.71 -4.46 33.01
N PRO A 240 -9.64 -4.10 33.73
CA PRO A 240 -8.78 -2.98 33.32
C PRO A 240 -8.30 -3.09 31.87
N SER A 241 -8.24 -1.97 31.18
CA SER A 241 -7.82 -1.89 29.79
C SER A 241 -6.96 -0.64 29.57
N ASN A 242 -5.89 -0.78 28.81
CA ASN A 242 -5.10 0.32 28.31
C ASN A 242 -5.48 0.70 26.87
N LEU A 243 -6.58 0.11 26.35
CA LEU A 243 -7.10 0.42 25.02
C LEU A 243 -8.00 1.65 25.08
N ASP A 244 -7.80 2.55 24.10
CA ASP A 244 -8.71 3.65 23.82
C ASP A 244 -9.65 3.25 22.66
N ASP A 245 -10.88 3.79 22.62
CA ASP A 245 -11.89 3.49 21.58
C ASP A 245 -11.33 3.63 20.17
N ARG A 246 -10.52 4.67 19.93
CA ARG A 246 -9.88 4.90 18.64
C ARG A 246 -8.82 3.85 18.32
N THR A 247 -8.03 3.45 19.30
CA THR A 247 -6.94 2.47 19.15
C THR A 247 -7.46 1.06 18.89
N ALA A 248 -8.58 0.71 19.51
CA ALA A 248 -9.24 -0.58 19.28
C ALA A 248 -9.82 -0.68 17.85
N LEU A 249 -10.37 0.41 17.31
CA LEU A 249 -10.93 0.48 15.95
C LEU A 249 -9.85 0.54 14.87
N GLU A 250 -8.77 1.30 15.08
CA GLU A 250 -7.67 1.43 14.12
C GLU A 250 -6.91 0.11 13.87
N ARG A 251 -6.97 -0.86 14.77
CA ARG A 251 -6.37 -2.20 14.61
C ARG A 251 -7.04 -3.06 13.55
N TYR A 252 -8.21 -2.70 13.09
CA TYR A 252 -8.94 -3.40 12.04
C TYR A 252 -8.78 -2.78 10.65
N ALA A 253 -8.32 -1.53 10.58
CA ALA A 253 -8.05 -0.89 9.33
C ALA A 253 -6.88 -1.61 8.62
N SER A 254 -7.10 -2.06 7.40
CA SER A 254 -6.01 -2.60 6.60
C SER A 254 -4.92 -1.53 6.43
N PRO A 255 -3.62 -1.88 6.36
CA PRO A 255 -2.57 -0.88 6.12
C PRO A 255 -2.80 -0.03 4.86
N GLN A 256 -3.65 -0.50 3.94
CA GLN A 256 -4.02 0.21 2.72
C GLN A 256 -5.10 1.27 2.94
N SER A 257 -5.92 1.12 3.99
CA SER A 257 -6.98 2.07 4.38
C SER A 257 -6.46 3.21 5.27
N ILE A 258 -5.16 3.18 5.64
CA ILE A 258 -4.54 4.22 6.45
C ILE A 258 -3.77 5.17 5.55
N SER A 259 -4.04 6.48 5.70
CA SER A 259 -3.35 7.54 4.98
C SER A 259 -1.86 7.62 5.36
N PHE A 260 -1.01 7.96 4.39
CA PHE A 260 0.42 8.22 4.62
C PHE A 260 0.68 9.15 5.82
N TRP A 261 -0.11 10.21 5.96
CA TRP A 261 0.07 11.21 7.02
C TRP A 261 -0.24 10.69 8.42
N THR A 262 -1.14 9.72 8.55
CA THR A 262 -1.54 9.13 9.83
C THR A 262 -0.76 7.85 10.15
N LEU A 263 -0.13 7.23 9.15
CA LEU A 263 0.57 5.96 9.25
C LEU A 263 1.72 5.97 10.29
N PRO A 264 2.57 7.02 10.41
CA PRO A 264 3.61 7.03 11.45
C PRO A 264 3.04 7.00 12.87
N LYS A 265 1.93 7.72 13.11
CA LYS A 265 1.25 7.69 14.40
C LYS A 265 0.59 6.33 14.68
N ALA A 266 0.05 5.68 13.65
CA ALA A 266 -0.52 4.33 13.77
C ALA A 266 0.56 3.30 14.11
N VAL A 267 1.74 3.37 13.47
CA VAL A 267 2.90 2.52 13.82
C VAL A 267 3.28 2.66 15.29
N ALA A 268 3.49 3.90 15.77
CA ALA A 268 3.87 4.14 17.16
C ALA A 268 2.84 3.56 18.15
N ARG A 269 1.54 3.81 17.93
CA ARG A 269 0.48 3.29 18.80
C ARG A 269 0.42 1.76 18.83
N ILE A 270 0.64 1.09 17.67
CA ILE A 270 0.62 -0.38 17.58
C ILE A 270 1.80 -0.95 18.38
N GLU A 271 2.96 -0.30 18.32
CA GLU A 271 4.16 -0.69 19.07
C GLU A 271 4.02 -0.45 20.56
N ASP A 272 3.52 0.72 20.95
CA ASP A 272 3.24 1.06 22.36
C ASP A 272 2.25 0.07 22.99
N ALA A 273 1.37 -0.51 22.18
CA ALA A 273 0.44 -1.55 22.60
C ALA A 273 1.06 -2.97 22.59
N GLY A 274 2.36 -3.12 22.28
CA GLY A 274 3.06 -4.41 22.29
C GLY A 274 2.79 -5.32 21.10
N PHE A 275 2.28 -4.78 19.96
CA PHE A 275 2.03 -5.56 18.74
C PHE A 275 3.12 -5.37 17.70
N SER A 276 3.27 -6.36 16.82
CA SER A 276 4.13 -6.22 15.65
C SER A 276 3.54 -5.23 14.65
N ALA A 277 4.21 -4.10 14.47
CA ALA A 277 3.83 -3.10 13.45
C ALA A 277 4.53 -3.33 12.10
N VAL A 278 5.12 -4.51 11.85
CA VAL A 278 5.92 -4.80 10.65
C VAL A 278 5.18 -4.46 9.38
N ASN A 279 3.91 -4.86 9.23
CA ASN A 279 3.11 -4.58 8.04
C ASN A 279 2.88 -3.08 7.81
N TYR A 280 2.69 -2.31 8.88
CA TYR A 280 2.50 -0.86 8.82
C TYR A 280 3.81 -0.12 8.55
N ARG A 281 4.92 -0.56 9.18
CA ARG A 281 6.27 -0.06 8.88
C ARG A 281 6.66 -0.34 7.44
N LEU A 282 6.39 -1.56 6.95
CA LEU A 282 6.63 -1.93 5.56
C LEU A 282 5.84 -1.03 4.61
N ARG A 283 4.55 -0.82 4.89
CA ARG A 283 3.71 0.08 4.09
C ARG A 283 4.23 1.51 4.07
N LEU A 284 4.65 2.04 5.21
CA LEU A 284 5.25 3.37 5.32
C LEU A 284 6.50 3.49 4.45
N GLN A 285 7.41 2.52 4.54
CA GLN A 285 8.64 2.50 3.75
C GLN A 285 8.35 2.35 2.25
N GLN A 286 7.39 1.53 1.85
CA GLN A 286 6.95 1.39 0.46
C GLN A 286 6.42 2.70 -0.11
N LEU A 287 5.60 3.42 0.66
CA LEU A 287 5.07 4.72 0.25
C LEU A 287 6.19 5.76 0.10
N LEU A 288 7.17 5.78 1.00
CA LEU A 288 8.34 6.66 0.89
C LEU A 288 9.24 6.30 -0.30
N ALA A 289 9.37 5.02 -0.62
CA ALA A 289 10.18 4.54 -1.74
C ALA A 289 9.47 4.66 -3.10
N ALA A 290 8.13 4.80 -3.12
CA ALA A 290 7.34 4.84 -4.36
C ALA A 290 7.76 5.94 -5.34
N PRO A 291 8.02 7.21 -4.96
CA PRO A 291 8.50 8.22 -5.88
C PRO A 291 9.82 7.84 -6.57
N ALA A 292 10.75 7.23 -5.83
CA ALA A 292 12.01 6.74 -6.38
C ALA A 292 11.78 5.57 -7.35
N LEU A 293 10.83 4.67 -7.06
CA LEU A 293 10.45 3.58 -7.95
C LEU A 293 9.85 4.11 -9.25
N PHE A 294 8.98 5.12 -9.19
CA PHE A 294 8.37 5.71 -10.39
C PHE A 294 9.44 6.38 -11.28
N MET A 295 10.35 7.11 -10.66
CA MET A 295 11.51 7.67 -11.36
C MET A 295 12.38 6.58 -12.00
N ALA A 296 12.70 5.52 -11.25
CA ALA A 296 13.50 4.40 -11.74
C ALA A 296 12.84 3.71 -12.94
N MET A 297 11.53 3.47 -12.89
CA MET A 297 10.75 2.88 -14.00
C MET A 297 10.75 3.78 -15.23
N ALA A 298 10.64 5.10 -15.05
CA ALA A 298 10.72 6.06 -16.17
C ALA A 298 12.11 6.09 -16.82
N VAL A 299 13.18 6.07 -16.03
CA VAL A 299 14.56 6.03 -16.54
C VAL A 299 14.84 4.69 -17.24
N LEU A 300 14.38 3.59 -16.68
CA LEU A 300 14.46 2.25 -17.26
C LEU A 300 13.77 2.19 -18.64
N ALA A 301 12.55 2.71 -18.72
CA ALA A 301 11.80 2.82 -19.97
C ALA A 301 12.55 3.63 -21.05
N ALA A 302 13.11 4.78 -20.65
CA ALA A 302 13.89 5.62 -21.53
C ALA A 302 15.16 4.88 -22.01
N ALA A 303 15.88 4.20 -21.12
CA ALA A 303 17.10 3.45 -21.46
C ALA A 303 16.84 2.37 -22.53
N PHE A 304 15.77 1.59 -22.39
CA PHE A 304 15.41 0.60 -23.41
C PHE A 304 14.98 1.22 -24.73
N SER A 305 14.35 2.40 -24.70
CA SER A 305 13.90 3.09 -25.93
C SER A 305 15.03 3.70 -26.75
N LEU A 306 16.19 3.98 -26.13
CA LEU A 306 17.31 4.63 -26.77
C LEU A 306 18.23 3.67 -27.54
N LYS A 307 18.15 2.38 -27.34
CA LYS A 307 18.95 1.40 -28.03
C LYS A 307 18.56 1.37 -29.50
N LEU A 308 19.45 1.89 -30.35
CA LEU A 308 19.24 1.98 -31.79
C LEU A 308 19.31 0.57 -32.42
N THR A 309 18.20 0.13 -32.99
CA THR A 309 18.21 -1.06 -33.87
C THR A 309 18.10 -0.61 -35.32
N ARG A 310 19.17 -0.79 -36.04
CA ARG A 310 19.25 -0.50 -37.50
C ARG A 310 18.29 -1.38 -38.34
N LEU A 311 17.75 -2.45 -37.80
CA LEU A 311 16.98 -3.51 -38.52
C LEU A 311 15.73 -3.95 -37.75
N GLY A 312 14.83 -3.02 -37.45
CA GLY A 312 13.45 -3.40 -37.06
C GLY A 312 13.22 -4.00 -35.67
N GLY A 313 14.18 -4.01 -34.74
CA GLY A 313 14.07 -4.63 -33.43
C GLY A 313 13.39 -3.77 -32.34
N GLN A 314 12.66 -2.70 -32.69
CA GLN A 314 12.00 -1.83 -31.69
C GLN A 314 10.96 -2.57 -30.85
N ALA A 315 10.23 -3.52 -31.45
CA ALA A 315 9.27 -4.33 -30.74
C ALA A 315 9.95 -5.25 -29.69
N LEU A 316 11.10 -5.83 -30.03
CA LEU A 316 11.88 -6.66 -29.11
C LEU A 316 12.43 -5.84 -27.94
N LEU A 317 12.92 -4.62 -28.20
CA LEU A 317 13.40 -3.73 -27.14
C LEU A 317 12.27 -3.24 -26.24
N ALA A 318 11.11 -2.93 -26.82
CA ALA A 318 9.92 -2.63 -26.04
C ALA A 318 9.52 -3.81 -25.16
N ALA A 319 9.49 -5.03 -25.71
CA ALA A 319 9.21 -6.25 -24.96
C ALA A 319 10.25 -6.50 -23.85
N ALA A 320 11.54 -6.27 -24.12
CA ALA A 320 12.59 -6.37 -23.11
C ALA A 320 12.42 -5.35 -21.97
N GLY A 321 12.07 -4.10 -22.30
CA GLY A 321 11.76 -3.06 -21.30
C GLY A 321 10.57 -3.44 -20.43
N VAL A 322 9.50 -3.96 -21.04
CA VAL A 322 8.32 -4.47 -20.35
C VAL A 322 8.71 -5.66 -19.45
N ALA A 323 9.45 -6.64 -19.95
CA ALA A 323 9.89 -7.80 -19.20
C ALA A 323 10.76 -7.40 -18.00
N CYS A 324 11.68 -6.43 -18.17
CA CYS A 324 12.48 -5.90 -17.08
C CYS A 324 11.61 -5.20 -16.02
N GLY A 325 10.61 -4.44 -16.42
CA GLY A 325 9.66 -3.82 -15.51
C GLY A 325 8.87 -4.86 -14.70
N PHE A 326 8.43 -5.95 -15.33
CA PHE A 326 7.82 -7.08 -14.62
C PHE A 326 8.80 -7.76 -13.68
N ALA A 327 10.07 -7.95 -14.07
CA ALA A 327 11.10 -8.51 -13.18
C ALA A 327 11.28 -7.68 -11.91
N VAL A 328 11.33 -6.34 -12.05
CA VAL A 328 11.38 -5.42 -10.90
C VAL A 328 10.13 -5.55 -10.01
N PHE A 329 8.96 -5.69 -10.62
CA PHE A 329 7.70 -5.89 -9.89
C PHE A 329 7.69 -7.21 -9.12
N PHE A 330 8.05 -8.33 -9.75
CA PHE A 330 8.13 -9.63 -9.07
C PHE A 330 9.18 -9.61 -7.95
N PHE A 331 10.31 -8.95 -8.17
CA PHE A 331 11.31 -8.75 -7.13
C PHE A 331 10.76 -7.93 -5.96
N SER A 332 9.97 -6.88 -6.25
CA SER A 332 9.30 -6.10 -5.21
C SER A 332 8.30 -6.95 -4.40
N GLN A 333 7.52 -7.81 -5.07
CA GLN A 333 6.58 -8.72 -4.40
C GLN A 333 7.29 -9.78 -3.54
N LEU A 334 8.45 -10.27 -4.01
CA LEU A 334 9.28 -11.18 -3.23
C LEU A 334 9.79 -10.50 -1.96
N CYS A 335 10.35 -9.28 -2.08
CA CYS A 335 10.81 -8.48 -0.94
C CYS A 335 9.67 -8.20 0.06
N ASP A 336 8.47 -7.87 -0.45
CA ASP A 336 7.27 -7.65 0.36
C ASP A 336 6.89 -8.91 1.16
N SER A 337 6.89 -10.06 0.51
CA SER A 337 6.57 -11.35 1.14
C SER A 337 7.59 -11.74 2.21
N LEU A 338 8.89 -11.53 1.94
CA LEU A 338 9.96 -11.80 2.90
C LEU A 338 9.90 -10.86 4.11
N ALA A 339 9.54 -9.59 3.90
CA ALA A 339 9.37 -8.64 5.00
C ALA A 339 8.16 -8.98 5.88
N LYS A 340 7.03 -9.40 5.27
CA LYS A 340 5.85 -9.88 6.01
C LYS A 340 6.13 -11.15 6.81
N ALA A 341 7.05 -11.99 6.33
CA ALA A 341 7.56 -13.17 7.05
C ALA A 341 8.65 -12.82 8.08
N GLU A 342 8.94 -11.53 8.29
CA GLU A 342 9.97 -11.02 9.21
C GLU A 342 11.41 -11.50 8.88
N MET A 343 11.62 -12.01 7.67
CA MET A 343 12.94 -12.43 7.19
C MET A 343 13.80 -11.27 6.67
N LEU A 344 13.17 -10.15 6.29
CA LEU A 344 13.83 -8.93 5.83
C LEU A 344 13.33 -7.70 6.60
N PRO A 345 14.24 -6.77 6.96
CA PRO A 345 13.82 -5.48 7.52
C PRO A 345 12.92 -4.72 6.54
N PRO A 346 11.84 -4.06 7.01
CA PRO A 346 10.91 -3.31 6.16
C PRO A 346 11.58 -2.25 5.27
N PHE A 347 12.62 -1.60 5.77
CA PHE A 347 13.41 -0.63 5.01
C PHE A 347 14.08 -1.28 3.79
N VAL A 348 14.79 -2.39 3.98
CA VAL A 348 15.49 -3.10 2.89
C VAL A 348 14.50 -3.58 1.85
N ALA A 349 13.40 -4.19 2.28
CA ALA A 349 12.36 -4.70 1.39
C ALA A 349 11.72 -3.62 0.50
N ALA A 350 11.53 -2.42 1.04
CA ALA A 350 10.92 -1.31 0.30
C ALA A 350 11.89 -0.59 -0.63
N TRP A 351 13.17 -0.43 -0.25
CA TRP A 351 14.13 0.36 -1.01
C TRP A 351 14.98 -0.45 -1.99
N ALA A 352 15.12 -1.77 -1.82
CA ALA A 352 15.88 -2.61 -2.73
C ALA A 352 15.33 -2.61 -4.17
N PRO A 353 14.01 -2.71 -4.44
CA PRO A 353 13.48 -2.69 -5.80
C PRO A 353 13.72 -1.36 -6.56
N PRO A 354 13.46 -0.17 -5.99
CA PRO A 354 13.80 1.09 -6.64
C PRO A 354 15.27 1.25 -6.95
N LEU A 355 16.14 0.85 -6.00
CA LEU A 355 17.59 0.93 -6.19
C LEU A 355 18.07 0.00 -7.29
N LEU A 356 17.61 -1.25 -7.31
CA LEU A 356 17.95 -2.21 -8.36
C LEU A 356 17.49 -1.73 -9.73
N ALA A 357 16.27 -1.21 -9.84
CA ALA A 357 15.73 -0.67 -11.07
C ALA A 357 16.54 0.54 -11.55
N LEU A 358 16.91 1.46 -10.66
CA LEU A 358 17.70 2.63 -10.99
C LEU A 358 19.11 2.26 -11.42
N LEU A 359 19.79 1.37 -10.68
CA LEU A 359 21.14 0.91 -11.02
C LEU A 359 21.16 0.19 -12.38
N SER A 360 20.18 -0.67 -12.67
CA SER A 360 20.06 -1.33 -13.97
C SER A 360 19.80 -0.33 -15.09
N ALA A 361 18.94 0.66 -14.88
CA ALA A 361 18.68 1.72 -15.84
C ALA A 361 19.93 2.57 -16.12
N CYS A 362 20.66 2.96 -15.09
CA CYS A 362 21.92 3.70 -15.23
C CYS A 362 22.99 2.87 -15.97
N ALA A 363 23.14 1.59 -15.61
CA ALA A 363 24.10 0.70 -16.30
C ALA A 363 23.77 0.56 -17.78
N LEU A 364 22.49 0.42 -18.15
CA LEU A 364 22.04 0.39 -19.55
C LEU A 364 22.32 1.71 -20.28
N LEU A 365 22.11 2.86 -19.61
CA LEU A 365 22.37 4.17 -20.19
C LEU A 365 23.86 4.40 -20.43
N PHE A 366 24.72 4.08 -19.47
CA PHE A 366 26.18 4.17 -19.65
C PHE A 366 26.64 3.30 -20.82
N HIS A 367 26.17 2.05 -20.87
CA HIS A 367 26.54 1.16 -22.00
C HIS A 367 26.04 1.66 -23.38
N THR A 368 24.97 2.45 -23.42
CA THR A 368 24.44 3.00 -24.69
C THR A 368 25.03 4.36 -25.07
N GLU A 369 25.67 5.08 -24.15
CA GLU A 369 26.36 6.36 -24.45
C GLU A 369 27.86 6.17 -24.71
N ASP A 370 28.53 5.28 -23.99
CA ASP A 370 29.98 5.06 -24.11
C ASP A 370 30.36 3.95 -25.13
N GLY A 371 29.38 3.22 -25.66
CA GLY A 371 29.52 2.19 -26.70
C GLY A 371 28.97 2.68 -28.04
#